data_fa93287b88a06126bd11779d55fa9985
#
_entry.id   fa93287b88a06126bd11779d55fa9985
#
_cell.length_a   1.000
_cell.length_b   1.000
_cell.length_c   1.000
_cell.angle_alpha   90.00
_cell.angle_beta   90.00
_cell.angle_gamma   90.00
#
_symmetry.space_group_name_H-M   'P 1'
#
loop_
_entity.id
_entity.type
_entity.pdbx_description
1 polymer ?
#
loop_
_entity_poly.entity_id
_entity_poly.type
_entity_poly.pdbx_seq_one_letter_code
_entity_poly.pdbx_strand_id
1 'polypeptide(L)'
;MEEHCPDAWLINFSNPSGMIAEAVLNNSPIKMMGLCNVPINSVDSVRKQLNLPKEAYVEYLGLNHLAWITKVEHEGKDYLQEAMEAGLNSATMKNIPTLGFSKEEIKTVSVSRVSKLSL
;
A
#
# COMPACT_ATOMS: atom_id res chain seq x y z
N MET A 1 1.00 31.30 2.82
CA MET A 1 2.31 30.65 2.82
C MET A 1 3.27 31.34 1.83
N GLU A 2 2.86 31.59 0.61
CA GLU A 2 3.70 32.20 -0.42
C GLU A 2 4.37 33.50 0.06
N GLU A 3 3.62 34.35 0.75
CA GLU A 3 4.07 35.66 1.20
C GLU A 3 4.95 35.61 2.48
N HIS A 4 4.61 34.74 3.42
CA HIS A 4 5.23 34.72 4.76
C HIS A 4 6.25 33.61 4.98
N CYS A 5 6.17 32.53 4.20
CA CYS A 5 7.09 31.40 4.32
C CYS A 5 7.22 30.65 2.97
N PRO A 6 7.86 31.28 1.97
CA PRO A 6 7.92 30.74 0.60
C PRO A 6 8.70 29.42 0.50
N ASP A 7 9.63 29.17 1.40
CA ASP A 7 10.45 27.96 1.40
C ASP A 7 9.86 26.79 2.20
N ALA A 8 8.75 27.01 2.88
CA ALA A 8 8.11 25.99 3.69
C ALA A 8 7.43 24.91 2.83
N TRP A 9 7.39 23.70 3.35
CA TRP A 9 6.63 22.60 2.78
C TRP A 9 5.22 22.55 3.36
N LEU A 10 4.21 22.40 2.51
CA LEU A 10 2.86 22.05 2.89
C LEU A 10 2.73 20.51 2.88
N ILE A 11 2.64 19.91 4.06
CA ILE A 11 2.40 18.48 4.21
C ILE A 11 0.92 18.25 4.45
N ASN A 12 0.23 17.63 3.50
CA ASN A 12 -1.20 17.38 3.56
C ASN A 12 -1.48 15.91 3.90
N PHE A 13 -2.27 15.71 4.94
CA PHE A 13 -2.77 14.39 5.36
C PHE A 13 -4.29 14.26 5.20
N SER A 14 -4.93 15.26 4.62
CA SER A 14 -6.39 15.26 4.37
C SER A 14 -6.74 14.54 3.08
N ASN A 15 -7.92 13.93 3.03
CA ASN A 15 -8.44 13.29 1.82
C ASN A 15 -9.47 14.19 1.11
N PRO A 16 -9.54 14.12 -0.21
CA PRO A 16 -8.72 13.31 -1.14
C PRO A 16 -7.35 13.92 -1.38
N SER A 17 -6.31 13.30 -0.83
CA SER A 17 -4.94 13.83 -0.78
C SER A 17 -4.38 14.17 -2.17
N GLY A 18 -4.63 13.32 -3.18
CA GLY A 18 -4.15 13.55 -4.55
C GLY A 18 -4.77 14.79 -5.20
N MET A 19 -6.08 14.99 -5.06
CA MET A 19 -6.77 16.17 -5.63
C MET A 19 -6.30 17.47 -4.96
N ILE A 20 -6.09 17.45 -3.65
CA ILE A 20 -5.58 18.61 -2.92
C ILE A 20 -4.15 18.92 -3.36
N ALA A 21 -3.29 17.90 -3.50
CA ALA A 21 -1.93 18.07 -3.99
C ALA A 21 -1.90 18.64 -5.41
N GLU A 22 -2.71 18.10 -6.32
CA GLU A 22 -2.82 18.59 -7.69
C GLU A 22 -3.29 20.06 -7.73
N ALA A 23 -4.32 20.39 -6.95
CA ALA A 23 -4.83 21.76 -6.89
C ALA A 23 -3.76 22.77 -6.42
N VAL A 24 -2.99 22.43 -5.39
CA VAL A 24 -1.94 23.32 -4.88
C VAL A 24 -0.77 23.41 -5.86
N LEU A 25 -0.27 22.29 -6.38
CA LEU A 25 0.89 22.26 -7.27
C LEU A 25 0.64 22.94 -8.62
N ASN A 26 -0.61 22.90 -9.12
CA ASN A 26 -0.96 23.53 -10.40
C ASN A 26 -1.27 25.04 -10.26
N ASN A 27 -1.58 25.52 -9.06
CA ASN A 27 -2.04 26.91 -8.87
C ASN A 27 -1.14 27.73 -7.93
N SER A 28 -0.03 27.18 -7.45
CA SER A 28 0.82 27.83 -6.46
C SER A 28 2.27 27.34 -6.58
N PRO A 29 3.28 28.17 -6.30
CA PRO A 29 4.68 27.77 -6.21
C PRO A 29 5.03 27.04 -4.90
N ILE A 30 4.06 26.80 -4.03
CA ILE A 30 4.28 26.15 -2.74
C ILE A 30 4.75 24.71 -2.93
N LYS A 31 5.82 24.34 -2.24
CA LYS A 31 6.28 22.96 -2.14
C LYS A 31 5.25 22.15 -1.37
N MET A 32 4.68 21.12 -1.98
CA MET A 32 3.64 20.31 -1.36
C MET A 32 3.90 18.81 -1.45
N MET A 33 3.50 18.10 -0.39
CA MET A 33 3.50 16.65 -0.32
C MET A 33 2.17 16.15 0.25
N GLY A 34 1.49 15.27 -0.48
CA GLY A 34 0.33 14.54 0.01
C GLY A 34 0.76 13.21 0.64
N LEU A 35 0.30 12.93 1.85
CA LEU A 35 0.61 11.71 2.59
C LEU A 35 -0.62 10.83 2.77
N CYS A 36 -0.38 9.53 2.82
CA CYS A 36 -1.38 8.52 3.19
C CYS A 36 -0.75 7.48 4.13
N ASN A 37 -1.53 7.01 5.10
CA ASN A 37 -1.09 5.98 6.05
C ASN A 37 -1.33 4.55 5.55
N VAL A 38 -2.01 4.36 4.43
CA VAL A 38 -2.32 3.03 3.88
C VAL A 38 -1.06 2.20 3.63
N PRO A 39 0.03 2.72 3.04
CA PRO A 39 1.26 1.96 2.87
C PRO A 39 1.83 1.43 4.18
N ILE A 40 1.94 2.28 5.18
CA ILE A 40 2.48 1.92 6.50
C ILE A 40 1.59 0.86 7.16
N ASN A 41 0.27 1.08 7.15
CA ASN A 41 -0.69 0.16 7.75
C ASN A 41 -0.69 -1.21 7.02
N SER A 42 -0.51 -1.23 5.71
CA SER A 42 -0.42 -2.47 4.92
C SER A 42 0.83 -3.27 5.29
N VAL A 43 1.97 -2.62 5.36
CA VAL A 43 3.25 -3.24 5.78
C VAL A 43 3.16 -3.78 7.20
N ASP A 44 2.65 -2.99 8.14
CA ASP A 44 2.49 -3.40 9.53
C ASP A 44 1.47 -4.54 9.69
N SER A 45 0.42 -4.55 8.86
CA SER A 45 -0.58 -5.63 8.86
C SER A 45 0.05 -6.96 8.46
N VAL A 46 0.87 -6.97 7.40
CA VAL A 46 1.59 -8.19 6.95
C VAL A 46 2.55 -8.69 8.04
N ARG A 47 3.34 -7.80 8.61
CA ARG A 47 4.26 -8.18 9.69
C ARG A 47 3.53 -8.80 10.88
N LYS A 48 2.40 -8.21 11.29
CA LYS A 48 1.56 -8.73 12.38
C LYS A 48 0.94 -10.08 12.06
N GLN A 49 0.41 -10.26 10.84
CA GLN A 49 -0.21 -11.51 10.42
C GLN A 49 0.79 -12.68 10.40
N LEU A 50 2.03 -12.40 10.05
CA LEU A 50 3.10 -13.40 9.99
C LEU A 50 3.95 -13.48 11.28
N ASN A 51 3.61 -12.70 12.32
CA ASN A 51 4.41 -12.55 13.53
C ASN A 51 5.88 -12.17 13.26
N LEU A 52 6.11 -11.36 12.24
CA LEU A 52 7.44 -10.87 11.88
C LEU A 52 7.80 -9.62 12.69
N PRO A 53 9.07 -9.41 13.00
CA PRO A 53 9.54 -8.21 13.68
C PRO A 53 9.48 -6.98 12.75
N LYS A 54 9.64 -5.78 13.34
CA LYS A 54 9.59 -4.51 12.59
C LYS A 54 10.71 -4.38 11.55
N GLU A 55 11.81 -5.05 11.77
CA GLU A 55 13.00 -5.09 10.92
C GLU A 55 12.81 -5.95 9.66
N ALA A 56 11.77 -6.80 9.62
CA ALA A 56 11.47 -7.58 8.44
C ALA A 56 11.22 -6.65 7.24
N TYR A 57 11.88 -6.94 6.13
CA TYR A 57 11.76 -6.17 4.91
C TYR A 57 10.42 -6.49 4.22
N VAL A 58 9.67 -5.45 3.91
CA VAL A 58 8.42 -5.55 3.15
C VAL A 58 8.47 -4.51 2.03
N GLU A 59 8.47 -4.98 0.79
CA GLU A 59 8.42 -4.13 -0.38
C GLU A 59 6.98 -3.80 -0.75
N TYR A 60 6.72 -2.53 -0.96
CA TYR A 60 5.42 -1.98 -1.29
C TYR A 60 5.53 -1.16 -2.58
N LEU A 61 4.87 -1.59 -3.65
CA LEU A 61 4.86 -0.91 -4.95
C LEU A 61 3.44 -0.47 -5.33
N GLY A 62 3.33 0.74 -5.84
CA GLY A 62 2.07 1.30 -6.32
C GLY A 62 1.84 2.73 -5.89
N LEU A 63 0.64 3.24 -6.19
CA LEU A 63 0.23 4.60 -5.89
C LEU A 63 -0.98 4.59 -4.96
N ASN A 64 -0.87 5.29 -3.83
CA ASN A 64 -1.94 5.49 -2.86
C ASN A 64 -2.59 4.16 -2.45
N HIS A 65 -3.87 3.94 -2.74
CA HIS A 65 -4.61 2.72 -2.41
C HIS A 65 -4.51 1.64 -3.49
N LEU A 66 -3.91 1.93 -4.63
CA LEU A 66 -3.66 1.00 -5.72
C LEU A 66 -2.19 0.55 -5.66
N ALA A 67 -1.92 -0.38 -4.76
CA ALA A 67 -0.58 -0.84 -4.50
C ALA A 67 -0.56 -2.31 -4.07
N TRP A 68 0.61 -2.92 -4.16
CA TRP A 68 0.85 -4.33 -3.91
C TRP A 68 2.07 -4.51 -3.05
N ILE A 69 2.06 -5.55 -2.22
CA ILE A 69 3.26 -6.06 -1.56
C ILE A 69 3.88 -7.07 -2.50
N THR A 70 5.12 -6.83 -2.86
CA THR A 70 5.86 -7.61 -3.87
C THR A 70 6.94 -8.47 -3.27
N LYS A 71 7.38 -8.18 -2.05
CA LYS A 71 8.36 -8.97 -1.32
C LYS A 71 8.15 -8.87 0.18
N VAL A 72 8.35 -9.98 0.87
CA VAL A 72 8.40 -10.03 2.34
C VAL A 72 9.57 -10.91 2.73
N GLU A 73 10.62 -10.32 3.33
CA GLU A 73 11.85 -11.04 3.65
C GLU A 73 12.26 -10.82 5.10
N HIS A 74 12.67 -11.88 5.75
CA HIS A 74 13.27 -11.82 7.08
C HIS A 74 14.30 -12.94 7.24
N GLU A 75 15.52 -12.60 7.70
CA GLU A 75 16.63 -13.54 7.88
C GLU A 75 16.93 -14.42 6.66
N GLY A 76 16.83 -13.83 5.46
CA GLY A 76 17.10 -14.50 4.19
C GLY A 76 16.00 -15.45 3.71
N LYS A 77 14.86 -15.55 4.42
CA LYS A 77 13.69 -16.29 3.98
C LYS A 77 12.66 -15.35 3.37
N ASP A 78 12.08 -15.77 2.24
CA ASP A 78 10.93 -15.12 1.62
C ASP A 78 9.63 -15.65 2.23
N TYR A 79 8.74 -14.73 2.63
CA TYR A 79 7.44 -14.98 3.25
C TYR A 79 6.29 -14.48 2.38
N LEU A 80 6.52 -14.14 1.12
CA LEU A 80 5.49 -13.55 0.27
C LEU A 80 4.27 -14.46 0.11
N GLN A 81 4.51 -15.76 -0.07
CA GLN A 81 3.43 -16.72 -0.23
C GLN A 81 2.59 -16.86 1.04
N GLU A 82 3.23 -16.98 2.19
CA GLU A 82 2.57 -17.01 3.50
C GLU A 82 1.76 -15.74 3.76
N ALA A 83 2.30 -14.57 3.36
CA ALA A 83 1.59 -13.30 3.46
C ALA A 83 0.32 -13.26 2.61
N MET A 84 0.37 -13.79 1.39
CA MET A 84 -0.79 -13.89 0.50
C MET A 84 -1.86 -14.80 1.09
N GLU A 85 -1.49 -15.95 1.61
CA GLU A 85 -2.41 -16.90 2.24
C GLU A 85 -3.05 -16.33 3.50
N ALA A 86 -2.27 -15.66 4.34
CA ALA A 86 -2.75 -14.96 5.53
C ALA A 86 -3.73 -13.84 5.17
N GLY A 87 -3.42 -13.03 4.14
CA GLY A 87 -4.29 -11.98 3.62
C GLY A 87 -5.64 -12.52 3.12
N LEU A 88 -5.63 -13.61 2.36
CA LEU A 88 -6.85 -14.28 1.86
C LEU A 88 -7.73 -14.84 2.98
N ASN A 89 -7.11 -15.25 4.09
CA ASN A 89 -7.82 -15.79 5.26
C ASN A 89 -8.26 -14.71 6.25
N SER A 90 -7.87 -13.45 6.04
CA SER A 90 -8.22 -12.36 6.95
C SER A 90 -9.73 -12.11 7.00
N ALA A 91 -10.22 -11.63 8.14
CA ALA A 91 -11.64 -11.29 8.32
C ALA A 91 -12.11 -10.21 7.33
N THR A 92 -11.22 -9.33 6.89
CA THR A 92 -11.50 -8.28 5.92
C THR A 92 -11.86 -8.86 4.55
N MET A 93 -11.16 -9.92 4.11
CA MET A 93 -11.46 -10.59 2.83
C MET A 93 -12.76 -11.42 2.90
N LYS A 94 -13.14 -11.91 4.08
CA LYS A 94 -14.39 -12.68 4.26
C LYS A 94 -15.65 -11.84 4.02
N ASN A 95 -15.56 -10.53 4.19
CA ASN A 95 -16.69 -9.60 4.10
C ASN A 95 -16.72 -8.77 2.80
N ILE A 96 -15.76 -8.95 1.90
CA ILE A 96 -15.85 -8.35 0.57
C ILE A 96 -16.92 -9.13 -0.20
N PRO A 97 -18.00 -8.45 -0.68
CA PRO A 97 -18.94 -9.09 -1.60
C PRO A 97 -18.11 -9.61 -2.79
N THR A 98 -18.00 -10.91 -2.89
CA THR A 98 -17.37 -11.51 -4.07
C THR A 98 -18.28 -11.17 -5.23
N LEU A 99 -17.87 -10.26 -6.08
CA LEU A 99 -18.56 -9.85 -7.32
C LEU A 99 -18.72 -11.06 -8.28
N GLY A 100 -19.31 -12.16 -7.78
CA GLY A 100 -19.51 -13.41 -8.51
C GLY A 100 -18.27 -14.30 -8.68
N PHE A 101 -17.13 -13.95 -8.08
CA PHE A 101 -15.91 -14.76 -8.16
C PHE A 101 -15.81 -15.74 -6.99
N SER A 102 -15.46 -16.98 -7.27
CA SER A 102 -15.14 -17.99 -6.26
C SER A 102 -13.82 -17.67 -5.55
N LYS A 103 -13.61 -18.24 -4.35
CA LYS A 103 -12.34 -18.09 -3.61
C LYS A 103 -11.13 -18.59 -4.42
N GLU A 104 -11.32 -19.64 -5.23
CA GLU A 104 -10.30 -20.22 -6.10
C GLU A 104 -9.94 -19.27 -7.24
N GLU A 105 -10.92 -18.61 -7.85
CA GLU A 105 -10.69 -17.61 -8.89
C GLU A 105 -9.95 -16.39 -8.36
N ILE A 106 -10.29 -15.91 -7.17
CA ILE A 106 -9.57 -14.83 -6.50
C ILE A 106 -8.12 -15.24 -6.20
N LYS A 107 -7.89 -16.45 -5.71
CA LYS A 107 -6.56 -17.02 -5.50
C LYS A 107 -5.75 -17.04 -6.80
N THR A 108 -6.33 -17.53 -7.87
CA THR A 108 -5.68 -17.63 -9.19
C THR A 108 -5.33 -16.26 -9.75
N VAL A 109 -6.20 -15.27 -9.61
CA VAL A 109 -5.95 -13.89 -10.07
C VAL A 109 -4.85 -13.23 -9.24
N SER A 110 -4.81 -13.44 -7.94
CA SER A 110 -3.77 -12.90 -7.06
C SER A 110 -2.40 -13.49 -7.38
N VAL A 111 -2.30 -14.80 -7.51
CA VAL A 111 -1.05 -15.50 -7.86
C VAL A 111 -0.58 -15.16 -9.28
N SER A 112 -1.47 -15.07 -10.26
CA SER A 112 -1.10 -14.76 -11.64
C SER A 112 -0.63 -13.31 -11.84
N ARG A 113 -1.08 -12.37 -11.01
CA ARG A 113 -0.59 -10.98 -11.07
C ARG A 113 0.80 -10.83 -10.46
N VAL A 114 1.11 -11.55 -9.40
CA VAL A 114 2.44 -11.53 -8.77
C VAL A 114 3.48 -12.22 -9.67
N SER A 115 3.14 -13.36 -10.29
CA SER A 115 4.07 -14.07 -11.19
C SER A 115 4.36 -13.36 -12.52
N LYS A 116 3.53 -12.40 -12.95
CA LYS A 116 3.77 -11.60 -14.16
C LYS A 116 4.68 -10.39 -13.94
N LEU A 117 5.00 -10.05 -12.70
CA LEU A 117 5.92 -8.96 -12.34
C LEU A 117 7.37 -9.43 -12.10
N SER A 118 7.63 -10.72 -12.22
CA SER A 118 8.97 -11.33 -12.06
C SER A 118 9.64 -11.66 -13.41
N LEU A 119 9.57 -10.71 -14.38
CA LEU A 119 10.36 -10.74 -15.62
C LEU A 119 11.15 -9.46 -15.75
#